data_acfad2b25ab04a834f91443e6ed6e6a2
#
_entry.id   acfad2b25ab04a834f91443e6ed6e6a2
#
_cell.length_a   1.000
_cell.length_b   1.000
_cell.length_c   1.000
_cell.angle_alpha   90.00
_cell.angle_beta   90.00
_cell.angle_gamma   90.00
#
_symmetry.space_group_name_H-M   'P 1'
#
loop_
_entity.id
_entity.type
_entity.pdbx_description
1 polymer ?
#
loop_
_entity_poly.entity_id
_entity_poly.type
_entity_poly.pdbx_seq_one_letter_code
_entity_poly.pdbx_strand_id
1 'polypeptide(L)'
;MANIFTAGPARALFFYGQQLIGVGKTLSETVFDSSITGEEVRGGPGNLLYGKYFHDPNLNIQITDAMFNLQYVAASLGVDVNQGGVSLYESAKAGETVGASGKITLTETAVAFDGAILAWYKKPADDDWTVATVSENAITIPSAKTGDHYCVKYFYQNMNAKSITIKAQYVPKTLHLVLINDLYSGDVANVAASTSKYGRLITDIPQYQLDGSQNLSWSATSAATVSLNGSALAIDDGTSCEEDPIYGTMTQEIFGAKWQDDVKAVAIGNADIDLAKSASETLQVYAVFGGGVASRMMDNSNFNFTVESGGTSASVNESGVVTATTTAGTAVISVTLKDAAGEATDKIGYANVTVAN
;
A
#
# COMPACT_ATOMS: atom_id res chain seq x y z
N MET A 1 -4.87 4.61 -28.89
CA MET A 1 -4.73 4.40 -27.42
C MET A 1 -6.02 4.81 -26.77
N ALA A 2 -6.58 3.99 -25.90
CA ALA A 2 -7.75 4.40 -25.13
C ALA A 2 -7.35 5.56 -24.20
N ASN A 3 -8.22 6.57 -24.07
CA ASN A 3 -8.03 7.61 -23.08
C ASN A 3 -8.26 7.00 -21.70
N ILE A 4 -7.21 6.87 -20.89
CA ILE A 4 -7.25 6.29 -19.55
C ILE A 4 -7.15 7.43 -18.55
N PHE A 5 -7.99 7.39 -17.51
CA PHE A 5 -7.98 8.37 -16.44
C PHE A 5 -8.29 7.72 -15.09
N THR A 6 -7.88 8.39 -14.02
CA THR A 6 -8.21 8.02 -12.64
C THR A 6 -9.38 8.86 -12.14
N ALA A 7 -10.24 8.27 -11.32
CA ALA A 7 -11.32 9.00 -10.67
C ALA A 7 -11.49 8.53 -9.22
N GLY A 8 -11.69 9.49 -8.32
CA GLY A 8 -11.85 9.26 -6.89
C GLY A 8 -10.51 9.06 -6.15
N PRO A 9 -10.56 9.00 -4.81
CA PRO A 9 -9.39 8.77 -3.99
C PRO A 9 -8.88 7.33 -4.14
N ALA A 10 -7.61 7.10 -3.83
CA ALA A 10 -7.04 5.77 -3.75
C ALA A 10 -7.68 4.94 -2.62
N ARG A 11 -7.58 3.64 -2.72
CA ARG A 11 -7.67 2.74 -1.57
C ARG A 11 -6.27 2.52 -1.03
N ALA A 12 -6.09 2.60 0.29
CA ALA A 12 -4.80 2.42 0.92
C ALA A 12 -4.75 1.12 1.73
N LEU A 13 -3.63 0.41 1.62
CA LEU A 13 -3.29 -0.72 2.48
C LEU A 13 -2.05 -0.34 3.28
N PHE A 14 -2.12 -0.50 4.59
CA PHE A 14 -1.03 -0.16 5.50
C PHE A 14 -0.52 -1.44 6.17
N PHE A 15 0.77 -1.70 6.02
CA PHE A 15 1.42 -2.84 6.67
C PHE A 15 2.48 -2.35 7.64
N TYR A 16 2.62 -3.05 8.77
CA TYR A 16 3.74 -2.92 9.68
C TYR A 16 4.44 -4.28 9.73
N GLY A 17 5.65 -4.35 9.19
CA GLY A 17 6.27 -5.62 8.84
C GLY A 17 5.39 -6.42 7.87
N GLN A 18 5.05 -7.65 8.24
CA GLN A 18 4.16 -8.52 7.43
C GLN A 18 2.67 -8.41 7.82
N GLN A 19 2.35 -7.60 8.81
CA GLN A 19 0.98 -7.49 9.31
C GLN A 19 0.22 -6.34 8.63
N LEU A 20 -0.92 -6.64 8.03
CA LEU A 20 -1.87 -5.63 7.56
C LEU A 20 -2.53 -4.98 8.77
N ILE A 21 -2.21 -3.71 9.05
CA ILE A 21 -2.72 -2.94 10.20
C ILE A 21 -3.93 -2.09 9.86
N GLY A 22 -4.14 -1.79 8.59
CA GLY A 22 -5.28 -0.96 8.18
C GLY A 22 -5.58 -1.03 6.71
N VAL A 23 -6.85 -0.81 6.37
CA VAL A 23 -7.35 -0.71 5.00
C VAL A 23 -8.20 0.54 4.90
N GLY A 24 -7.68 1.57 4.24
CA GLY A 24 -8.40 2.81 3.93
C GLY A 24 -9.30 2.61 2.72
N LYS A 25 -10.58 2.33 2.96
CA LYS A 25 -11.61 2.18 1.92
C LYS A 25 -12.46 3.45 1.77
N THR A 26 -12.42 4.31 2.76
CA THR A 26 -13.26 5.51 2.92
C THR A 26 -12.44 6.78 2.81
N LEU A 27 -11.34 6.72 2.05
CA LEU A 27 -10.50 7.88 1.85
C LEU A 27 -11.29 8.99 1.14
N SER A 28 -11.17 10.19 1.65
CA SER A 28 -11.72 11.39 1.03
C SER A 28 -10.70 12.06 0.12
N GLU A 29 -9.42 11.90 0.43
CA GLU A 29 -8.34 12.49 -0.33
C GLU A 29 -7.06 11.64 -0.24
N THR A 30 -6.32 11.61 -1.34
CA THR A 30 -4.97 11.04 -1.41
C THR A 30 -4.14 11.94 -2.30
N VAL A 31 -3.07 12.52 -1.76
CA VAL A 31 -2.14 13.38 -2.48
C VAL A 31 -0.80 12.67 -2.58
N PHE A 32 -0.26 12.60 -3.78
CA PHE A 32 1.08 12.11 -4.08
C PHE A 32 1.87 13.30 -4.61
N ASP A 33 2.83 13.79 -3.83
CA ASP A 33 3.62 14.97 -4.12
C ASP A 33 5.11 14.60 -4.22
N SER A 34 5.63 14.65 -5.43
CA SER A 34 7.04 14.41 -5.74
C SER A 34 7.71 15.71 -6.13
N SER A 35 8.79 16.05 -5.47
CA SER A 35 9.54 17.28 -5.70
C SER A 35 11.05 17.02 -5.71
N ILE A 36 11.77 17.86 -6.44
CA ILE A 36 13.24 17.89 -6.49
C ILE A 36 13.69 19.33 -6.61
N THR A 37 14.74 19.68 -5.88
CA THR A 37 15.34 21.02 -5.96
C THR A 37 16.31 21.09 -7.12
N GLY A 38 16.20 22.15 -7.94
CA GLY A 38 17.11 22.37 -9.08
C GLY A 38 17.85 23.68 -8.94
N GLU A 39 19.17 23.65 -9.00
CA GLU A 39 20.02 24.83 -9.03
C GLU A 39 20.63 25.06 -10.41
N GLU A 40 20.69 26.32 -10.80
CA GLU A 40 21.24 26.72 -12.10
C GLU A 40 22.72 27.07 -11.98
N VAL A 41 23.54 26.43 -12.82
CA VAL A 41 24.94 26.77 -12.95
C VAL A 41 25.10 27.84 -14.05
N ARG A 42 25.40 29.09 -13.64
CA ARG A 42 25.51 30.24 -14.50
C ARG A 42 26.92 30.88 -14.39
N GLY A 43 27.42 31.51 -15.46
CA GLY A 43 28.71 32.18 -15.42
C GLY A 43 29.10 32.85 -16.73
N GLY A 44 30.29 33.43 -16.75
CA GLY A 44 30.86 34.09 -17.91
C GLY A 44 30.21 35.44 -18.29
N PRO A 45 30.70 36.10 -19.38
CA PRO A 45 30.09 37.32 -19.87
C PRO A 45 28.63 37.09 -20.28
N GLY A 46 27.68 37.86 -19.70
CA GLY A 46 26.28 37.71 -19.95
C GLY A 46 25.55 36.70 -19.02
N ASN A 47 26.24 36.15 -18.00
CA ASN A 47 25.68 35.23 -17.02
C ASN A 47 24.87 34.06 -17.65
N LEU A 48 25.49 33.40 -18.62
CA LEU A 48 24.85 32.34 -19.39
C LEU A 48 24.59 31.11 -18.53
N LEU A 49 23.48 30.40 -18.81
CA LEU A 49 23.09 29.12 -18.17
C LEU A 49 23.95 28.00 -18.82
N TYR A 50 24.80 27.36 -18.04
CA TYR A 50 25.64 26.23 -18.48
C TYR A 50 25.05 24.87 -18.14
N GLY A 51 24.21 24.80 -17.10
CA GLY A 51 23.59 23.55 -16.69
C GLY A 51 22.62 23.73 -15.51
N LYS A 52 21.96 22.65 -15.16
CA LYS A 52 21.16 22.54 -13.93
C LYS A 52 21.65 21.33 -13.13
N TYR A 53 21.78 21.52 -11.82
CA TYR A 53 22.06 20.47 -10.88
C TYR A 53 20.83 20.22 -10.03
N PHE A 54 20.44 18.95 -9.90
CA PHE A 54 19.26 18.55 -9.13
C PHE A 54 19.69 17.81 -7.87
N HIS A 55 19.06 18.16 -6.74
CA HIS A 55 19.33 17.59 -5.42
C HIS A 55 18.09 17.60 -4.57
N ASP A 56 18.13 16.95 -3.39
CA ASP A 56 17.06 16.87 -2.41
C ASP A 56 15.73 16.37 -2.99
N PRO A 57 15.72 15.19 -3.66
CA PRO A 57 14.47 14.58 -4.08
C PRO A 57 13.62 14.22 -2.84
N ASN A 58 12.33 14.46 -2.91
CA ASN A 58 11.39 14.16 -1.85
C ASN A 58 10.09 13.62 -2.42
N LEU A 59 9.49 12.66 -1.72
CA LEU A 59 8.19 12.09 -2.03
C LEU A 59 7.32 12.11 -0.79
N ASN A 60 6.36 13.04 -0.77
CA ASN A 60 5.38 13.17 0.29
C ASN A 60 4.05 12.55 -0.12
N ILE A 61 3.42 11.85 0.81
CA ILE A 61 2.11 11.27 0.58
C ILE A 61 1.19 11.70 1.74
N GLN A 62 0.02 12.24 1.39
CA GLN A 62 -0.99 12.65 2.34
C GLN A 62 -2.26 11.84 2.09
N ILE A 63 -2.81 11.28 3.14
CA ILE A 63 -3.98 10.44 3.08
C ILE A 63 -4.97 10.93 4.13
N THR A 64 -6.19 11.23 3.70
CA THR A 64 -7.27 11.62 4.61
C THR A 64 -8.39 10.58 4.53
N ASP A 65 -8.73 9.98 5.66
CA ASP A 65 -9.84 9.02 5.78
C ASP A 65 -11.03 9.70 6.45
N ALA A 66 -12.21 9.52 5.87
CA ALA A 66 -13.49 9.99 6.42
C ALA A 66 -13.94 9.19 7.66
N MET A 67 -13.33 8.03 7.92
CA MET A 67 -13.66 7.17 9.04
C MET A 67 -12.55 7.19 10.09
N PHE A 68 -12.95 7.33 11.36
CA PHE A 68 -12.02 7.23 12.47
C PHE A 68 -11.46 5.81 12.61
N ASN A 69 -10.14 5.71 12.71
CA ASN A 69 -9.43 4.45 12.98
C ASN A 69 -8.36 4.65 14.05
N LEU A 70 -8.53 4.00 15.21
CA LEU A 70 -7.59 4.09 16.32
C LEU A 70 -6.19 3.55 15.96
N GLN A 71 -6.09 2.60 15.03
CA GLN A 71 -4.80 2.07 14.57
C GLN A 71 -3.98 3.11 13.80
N TYR A 72 -4.64 4.00 13.04
CA TYR A 72 -3.96 5.09 12.34
C TYR A 72 -3.35 6.09 13.34
N VAL A 73 -4.12 6.44 14.35
CA VAL A 73 -3.64 7.31 15.44
C VAL A 73 -2.48 6.65 16.19
N ALA A 74 -2.60 5.37 16.49
CA ALA A 74 -1.54 4.61 17.15
C ALA A 74 -0.25 4.55 16.33
N ALA A 75 -0.35 4.32 15.01
CA ALA A 75 0.80 4.29 14.11
C ALA A 75 1.52 5.65 14.05
N SER A 76 0.77 6.75 13.95
CA SER A 76 1.34 8.10 13.96
C SER A 76 2.01 8.48 15.28
N LEU A 77 1.51 7.93 16.40
CA LEU A 77 2.11 8.11 17.72
C LEU A 77 3.16 7.04 18.05
N GLY A 78 3.47 6.13 17.13
CA GLY A 78 4.48 5.09 17.34
C GLY A 78 4.16 4.09 18.44
N VAL A 79 2.87 3.91 18.76
CA VAL A 79 2.40 3.02 19.83
C VAL A 79 1.55 1.88 19.28
N ASP A 80 1.28 0.89 20.11
CA ASP A 80 0.37 -0.20 19.77
C ASP A 80 -1.00 0.02 20.39
N VAL A 81 -2.02 -0.54 19.74
CA VAL A 81 -3.38 -0.60 20.27
C VAL A 81 -3.46 -1.77 21.23
N ASN A 82 -3.77 -1.49 22.48
CA ASN A 82 -3.93 -2.50 23.52
C ASN A 82 -5.40 -2.92 23.64
N GLN A 83 -5.62 -4.21 23.91
CA GLN A 83 -6.92 -4.71 24.29
C GLN A 83 -7.19 -4.37 25.75
N GLY A 84 -8.37 -3.83 26.03
CA GLY A 84 -8.74 -3.31 27.32
C GLY A 84 -8.41 -1.83 27.49
N GLY A 85 -9.10 -1.20 28.42
CA GLY A 85 -8.92 0.22 28.75
C GLY A 85 -9.86 0.64 29.83
N VAL A 86 -9.66 1.85 30.34
CA VAL A 86 -10.57 2.46 31.28
C VAL A 86 -11.75 3.09 30.52
N SER A 87 -12.97 2.71 30.91
CA SER A 87 -14.22 3.24 30.36
C SER A 87 -15.00 3.98 31.44
N LEU A 88 -15.84 4.90 31.03
CA LEU A 88 -16.75 5.60 31.90
C LEU A 88 -18.10 4.86 31.93
N TYR A 89 -18.53 4.45 33.11
CA TYR A 89 -19.91 3.99 33.33
C TYR A 89 -20.80 5.21 33.57
N GLU A 90 -21.93 5.25 32.91
CA GLU A 90 -22.99 6.23 33.12
C GLU A 90 -24.31 5.47 33.26
N SER A 91 -24.97 5.65 34.41
CA SER A 91 -26.28 5.06 34.64
C SER A 91 -27.33 5.62 33.67
N ALA A 92 -28.42 4.88 33.47
CA ALA A 92 -29.58 5.37 32.73
C ALA A 92 -30.15 6.65 33.37
N LYS A 93 -30.91 7.43 32.60
CA LYS A 93 -31.53 8.69 33.09
C LYS A 93 -32.44 8.47 34.30
N ALA A 94 -33.00 7.29 34.43
CA ALA A 94 -33.84 6.92 35.63
C ALA A 94 -33.01 6.77 36.90
N GLY A 95 -31.66 6.62 36.77
CA GLY A 95 -30.76 6.37 37.89
C GLY A 95 -30.73 4.92 38.37
N GLU A 96 -29.75 4.64 39.24
CA GLU A 96 -29.61 3.36 39.95
C GLU A 96 -30.45 3.41 41.26
N THR A 97 -30.99 2.25 41.63
CA THR A 97 -31.82 2.18 42.85
C THR A 97 -30.97 1.99 44.08
N VAL A 98 -31.21 2.80 45.07
CA VAL A 98 -30.59 2.70 46.40
C VAL A 98 -31.10 1.44 47.12
N GLY A 99 -30.18 0.61 47.54
CA GLY A 99 -30.43 -0.58 48.32
C GLY A 99 -30.44 -0.31 49.84
N ALA A 100 -30.30 -1.37 50.62
CA ALA A 100 -30.23 -1.27 52.07
C ALA A 100 -29.08 -0.38 52.54
N SER A 101 -29.29 0.34 53.64
CA SER A 101 -28.30 1.22 54.26
C SER A 101 -27.79 2.39 53.37
N GLY A 102 -28.59 2.86 52.41
CA GLY A 102 -28.24 3.96 51.54
C GLY A 102 -27.14 3.63 50.53
N LYS A 103 -26.93 2.37 50.21
CA LYS A 103 -25.88 1.89 49.30
C LYS A 103 -26.41 1.66 47.88
N ILE A 104 -25.57 2.02 46.90
CA ILE A 104 -25.74 1.56 45.51
C ILE A 104 -24.55 0.69 45.18
N THR A 105 -24.81 -0.57 44.81
CA THR A 105 -23.82 -1.52 44.32
C THR A 105 -23.54 -1.19 42.86
N LEU A 106 -22.27 -1.03 42.51
CA LEU A 106 -21.83 -0.72 41.14
C LEU A 106 -21.91 -1.98 40.28
N THR A 107 -22.35 -1.82 39.05
CA THR A 107 -22.50 -2.92 38.09
C THR A 107 -21.14 -3.46 37.65
N GLU A 108 -20.19 -2.56 37.40
CA GLU A 108 -18.83 -2.89 37.00
C GLU A 108 -17.84 -2.58 38.14
N THR A 109 -16.69 -3.23 38.12
CA THR A 109 -15.66 -2.99 39.15
C THR A 109 -14.99 -1.65 38.91
N ALA A 110 -15.20 -0.70 39.83
CA ALA A 110 -14.64 0.62 39.72
C ALA A 110 -13.11 0.59 39.88
N VAL A 111 -12.43 1.45 39.10
CA VAL A 111 -10.98 1.63 39.15
C VAL A 111 -10.59 3.03 39.66
N ALA A 112 -9.34 3.16 40.10
CA ALA A 112 -8.84 4.43 40.63
C ALA A 112 -8.87 5.54 39.55
N PHE A 113 -9.33 6.70 39.99
CA PHE A 113 -9.19 7.98 39.29
C PHE A 113 -8.46 8.95 40.21
N ASP A 114 -7.35 9.50 39.72
CA ASP A 114 -6.49 10.41 40.49
C ASP A 114 -6.10 9.88 41.88
N GLY A 115 -5.71 8.58 41.90
CA GLY A 115 -5.23 7.92 43.12
C GLY A 115 -6.30 7.39 44.09
N ALA A 116 -7.58 7.62 43.83
CA ALA A 116 -8.67 7.11 44.64
C ALA A 116 -9.77 6.41 43.77
N ILE A 117 -10.45 5.43 44.32
CA ILE A 117 -11.60 4.81 43.65
C ILE A 117 -12.83 5.68 43.98
N LEU A 118 -13.28 6.47 42.99
CA LEU A 118 -14.32 7.45 43.13
C LEU A 118 -15.50 7.15 42.21
N ALA A 119 -16.70 7.57 42.67
CA ALA A 119 -17.87 7.65 41.84
C ALA A 119 -18.59 8.98 42.08
N TRP A 120 -19.28 9.46 41.09
CA TRP A 120 -20.08 10.68 41.18
C TRP A 120 -21.54 10.30 41.10
N TYR A 121 -22.36 10.91 41.95
CA TYR A 121 -23.78 10.66 41.97
C TYR A 121 -24.58 11.96 42.06
N LYS A 122 -25.81 11.96 41.56
CA LYS A 122 -26.80 13.02 41.69
C LYS A 122 -28.21 12.48 41.61
N LYS A 123 -29.22 13.19 42.13
CA LYS A 123 -30.62 12.84 41.79
C LYS A 123 -30.90 13.14 40.33
N PRO A 124 -31.83 12.42 39.69
CA PRO A 124 -32.13 12.64 38.25
C PRO A 124 -32.56 14.07 37.91
N ALA A 125 -33.12 14.81 38.87
CA ALA A 125 -33.58 16.17 38.68
C ALA A 125 -32.51 17.26 39.04
N ASP A 126 -31.42 16.85 39.70
CA ASP A 126 -30.39 17.78 40.13
C ASP A 126 -29.38 18.02 38.98
N ASP A 127 -28.75 19.21 38.98
CA ASP A 127 -27.69 19.51 38.00
C ASP A 127 -26.30 19.17 38.55
N ASP A 128 -26.07 19.27 39.86
CA ASP A 128 -24.77 19.10 40.47
C ASP A 128 -24.44 17.67 40.86
N TRP A 129 -23.19 17.27 40.57
CA TRP A 129 -22.65 15.97 40.92
C TRP A 129 -21.93 16.02 42.28
N THR A 130 -22.21 15.04 43.11
CA THR A 130 -21.53 14.82 44.37
C THR A 130 -20.56 13.64 44.25
N VAL A 131 -19.35 13.77 44.81
CA VAL A 131 -18.36 12.72 44.83
C VAL A 131 -18.58 11.79 46.03
N ALA A 132 -18.39 10.47 45.80
CA ALA A 132 -18.34 9.45 46.83
C ALA A 132 -17.15 8.54 46.63
N THR A 133 -16.54 8.09 47.71
CA THR A 133 -15.53 7.04 47.69
C THR A 133 -16.22 5.69 47.49
N VAL A 134 -15.69 4.87 46.61
CA VAL A 134 -16.18 3.50 46.39
C VAL A 134 -15.50 2.57 47.41
N SER A 135 -16.29 1.78 48.11
CA SER A 135 -15.83 0.72 49.01
C SER A 135 -16.59 -0.55 48.73
N GLU A 136 -15.91 -1.68 48.63
CA GLU A 136 -16.54 -2.99 48.31
C GLU A 136 -17.41 -2.95 47.06
N ASN A 137 -16.97 -2.23 46.04
CA ASN A 137 -17.69 -2.00 44.77
C ASN A 137 -19.09 -1.38 44.97
N ALA A 138 -19.25 -0.55 45.98
CA ALA A 138 -20.47 0.19 46.27
C ALA A 138 -20.16 1.62 46.73
N ILE A 139 -21.15 2.50 46.56
CA ILE A 139 -21.14 3.86 47.14
C ILE A 139 -22.23 3.95 48.21
N THR A 140 -21.93 4.74 49.25
CA THR A 140 -22.89 5.09 50.29
C THR A 140 -23.36 6.51 50.09
N ILE A 141 -24.65 6.75 49.96
CA ILE A 141 -25.24 8.07 49.77
C ILE A 141 -25.85 8.50 51.10
N PRO A 142 -25.31 9.56 51.74
CA PRO A 142 -25.83 10.04 52.97
C PRO A 142 -27.32 10.42 52.88
N SER A 143 -28.13 9.98 53.84
CA SER A 143 -29.56 10.29 53.93
C SER A 143 -30.43 9.73 52.81
N ALA A 144 -29.92 8.91 51.93
CA ALA A 144 -30.71 8.21 50.90
C ALA A 144 -31.53 7.08 51.56
N LYS A 145 -32.74 6.88 51.06
CA LYS A 145 -33.66 5.80 51.48
C LYS A 145 -33.63 4.67 50.45
N THR A 146 -33.86 3.46 50.94
CA THR A 146 -34.08 2.30 50.06
C THR A 146 -35.20 2.62 49.09
N GLY A 147 -34.92 2.41 47.77
CA GLY A 147 -35.84 2.72 46.67
C GLY A 147 -35.68 4.12 46.07
N ASP A 148 -34.85 4.99 46.65
CA ASP A 148 -34.50 6.22 45.99
C ASP A 148 -33.67 5.94 44.74
N HIS A 149 -33.64 6.88 43.76
CA HIS A 149 -32.89 6.76 42.51
C HIS A 149 -31.87 7.84 42.38
N TYR A 150 -30.65 7.45 41.97
CA TYR A 150 -29.53 8.39 41.72
C TYR A 150 -28.82 8.02 40.42
N CYS A 151 -28.54 9.00 39.59
CA CYS A 151 -27.62 8.84 38.47
C CYS A 151 -26.21 8.66 39.01
N VAL A 152 -25.47 7.72 38.49
CA VAL A 152 -24.12 7.36 38.94
C VAL A 152 -23.16 7.33 37.74
N LYS A 153 -21.95 7.88 37.95
CA LYS A 153 -20.83 7.79 37.01
C LYS A 153 -19.58 7.30 37.72
N TYR A 154 -18.81 6.45 37.11
CA TYR A 154 -17.52 6.01 37.61
C TYR A 154 -16.67 5.39 36.50
N PHE A 155 -15.37 5.35 36.71
CA PHE A 155 -14.46 4.69 35.79
C PHE A 155 -14.32 3.21 36.16
N TYR A 156 -14.26 2.35 35.13
CA TYR A 156 -14.09 0.90 35.30
C TYR A 156 -13.17 0.33 34.23
N GLN A 157 -12.57 -0.85 34.51
CA GLN A 157 -11.76 -1.56 33.56
C GLN A 157 -12.66 -2.30 32.56
N ASN A 158 -12.55 -1.95 31.30
CA ASN A 158 -13.33 -2.56 30.22
C ASN A 158 -12.42 -3.37 29.29
N MET A 159 -12.50 -4.69 29.32
CA MET A 159 -11.72 -5.57 28.45
C MET A 159 -12.22 -5.57 26.99
N ASN A 160 -13.43 -5.09 26.73
CA ASN A 160 -13.98 -4.95 25.39
C ASN A 160 -13.55 -3.62 24.71
N ALA A 161 -12.97 -2.71 25.46
CA ALA A 161 -12.42 -1.46 24.94
C ALA A 161 -11.06 -1.69 24.28
N LYS A 162 -10.65 -0.74 23.46
CA LYS A 162 -9.28 -0.64 22.93
C LYS A 162 -8.69 0.68 23.39
N SER A 163 -7.43 0.67 23.74
CA SER A 163 -6.74 1.87 24.24
C SER A 163 -5.37 2.04 23.60
N ILE A 164 -4.91 3.26 23.55
CA ILE A 164 -3.55 3.65 23.22
C ILE A 164 -2.97 4.51 24.34
N THR A 165 -1.68 4.41 24.57
CA THR A 165 -0.99 5.30 25.51
C THR A 165 -0.31 6.42 24.74
N ILE A 166 -0.71 7.67 24.97
CA ILE A 166 -0.07 8.84 24.37
C ILE A 166 1.17 9.18 25.21
N LYS A 167 2.35 8.98 24.61
CA LYS A 167 3.64 9.27 25.27
C LYS A 167 4.04 10.71 25.00
N ALA A 168 4.74 11.33 25.94
CA ALA A 168 5.30 12.68 25.78
C ALA A 168 6.44 12.71 24.73
N GLN A 169 7.13 11.59 24.56
CA GLN A 169 8.15 11.39 23.53
C GLN A 169 7.77 10.16 22.71
N TYR A 170 7.69 10.30 21.40
CA TYR A 170 7.34 9.21 20.50
C TYR A 170 8.06 9.34 19.16
N VAL A 171 8.21 8.22 18.48
CA VAL A 171 8.69 8.12 17.11
C VAL A 171 7.60 7.44 16.31
N PRO A 172 7.08 8.08 15.26
CA PRO A 172 6.06 7.49 14.39
C PRO A 172 6.56 6.18 13.75
N LYS A 173 5.63 5.29 13.45
CA LYS A 173 5.97 4.04 12.77
C LYS A 173 6.30 4.28 11.30
N THR A 174 7.28 3.56 10.79
CA THR A 174 7.49 3.38 9.36
C THR A 174 6.60 2.24 8.89
N LEU A 175 5.80 2.48 7.87
CA LEU A 175 4.83 1.54 7.32
C LEU A 175 5.23 1.16 5.89
N HIS A 176 4.76 0.03 5.43
CA HIS A 176 4.69 -0.27 4.01
C HIS A 176 3.31 0.15 3.52
N LEU A 177 3.26 1.09 2.57
CA LEU A 177 2.04 1.68 2.03
C LEU A 177 1.81 1.20 0.60
N VAL A 178 0.62 0.67 0.34
CA VAL A 178 0.17 0.35 -1.01
C VAL A 178 -1.08 1.14 -1.33
N LEU A 179 -1.00 2.01 -2.35
CA LEU A 179 -2.13 2.78 -2.86
C LEU A 179 -2.68 2.11 -4.12
N ILE A 180 -3.98 2.01 -4.22
CA ILE A 180 -4.67 1.40 -5.36
C ILE A 180 -5.71 2.39 -5.89
N ASN A 181 -5.46 2.93 -7.08
CA ASN A 181 -6.38 3.80 -7.81
C ASN A 181 -7.04 3.02 -8.94
N ASP A 182 -8.35 3.12 -9.06
CA ASP A 182 -9.05 2.52 -10.18
C ASP A 182 -8.86 3.36 -11.46
N LEU A 183 -8.64 2.69 -12.59
CA LEU A 183 -8.48 3.28 -13.92
C LEU A 183 -9.78 3.08 -14.71
N TYR A 184 -10.16 4.09 -15.45
CA TYR A 184 -11.32 4.10 -16.32
C TYR A 184 -10.92 4.44 -17.74
N SER A 185 -11.66 3.94 -18.74
CA SER A 185 -11.46 4.28 -20.14
C SER A 185 -12.77 4.73 -20.78
N GLY A 186 -12.67 5.56 -21.84
CA GLY A 186 -13.80 6.00 -22.62
C GLY A 186 -14.67 7.04 -21.93
N ASP A 187 -15.91 7.15 -22.39
CA ASP A 187 -16.83 8.23 -22.04
C ASP A 187 -17.57 8.02 -20.70
N VAL A 188 -17.35 6.90 -20.02
CA VAL A 188 -18.13 6.54 -18.83
C VAL A 188 -17.22 6.20 -17.65
N ALA A 189 -17.09 7.13 -16.71
CA ALA A 189 -16.55 6.87 -15.39
C ALA A 189 -17.68 6.67 -14.39
N ASN A 190 -18.09 5.41 -14.16
CA ASN A 190 -19.00 5.12 -13.06
C ASN A 190 -18.19 4.51 -11.91
N VAL A 191 -17.80 5.35 -10.94
CA VAL A 191 -16.99 4.97 -9.79
C VAL A 191 -17.66 3.87 -8.93
N ALA A 192 -18.98 3.78 -8.96
CA ALA A 192 -19.74 2.78 -8.20
C ALA A 192 -19.81 1.41 -8.89
N ALA A 193 -19.66 1.35 -10.21
CA ALA A 193 -19.80 0.12 -10.97
C ALA A 193 -18.43 -0.55 -11.22
N SER A 194 -18.22 -1.74 -10.66
CA SER A 194 -17.00 -2.52 -10.88
C SER A 194 -16.78 -2.91 -12.35
N THR A 195 -17.84 -3.04 -13.11
CA THR A 195 -17.82 -3.42 -14.55
C THR A 195 -17.32 -2.32 -15.48
N SER A 196 -17.25 -1.06 -15.02
CA SER A 196 -16.74 0.08 -15.80
C SER A 196 -15.24 0.33 -15.57
N LYS A 197 -14.61 -0.41 -14.66
CA LYS A 197 -13.18 -0.29 -14.38
C LYS A 197 -12.38 -0.94 -15.51
N TYR A 198 -11.48 -0.16 -16.07
CA TYR A 198 -10.58 -0.59 -17.12
C TYR A 198 -9.32 -1.27 -16.58
N GLY A 199 -8.88 -0.82 -15.41
CA GLY A 199 -7.67 -1.32 -14.77
C GLY A 199 -7.46 -0.71 -13.40
N ARG A 200 -6.22 -0.75 -12.92
CA ARG A 200 -5.81 -0.10 -11.68
C ARG A 200 -4.36 0.38 -11.75
N LEU A 201 -4.08 1.44 -11.03
CA LEU A 201 -2.74 1.92 -10.74
C LEU A 201 -2.42 1.52 -9.31
N ILE A 202 -1.34 0.78 -9.13
CA ILE A 202 -0.84 0.32 -7.84
C ILE A 202 0.45 1.07 -7.56
N THR A 203 0.49 1.85 -6.48
CA THR A 203 1.70 2.52 -6.01
C THR A 203 2.14 1.83 -4.73
N ASP A 204 3.32 1.24 -4.77
CA ASP A 204 3.92 0.47 -3.69
C ASP A 204 5.09 1.24 -3.10
N ILE A 205 4.99 1.62 -1.82
CA ILE A 205 5.99 2.39 -1.06
C ILE A 205 6.43 1.53 0.12
N PRO A 206 7.56 0.80 0.01
CA PRO A 206 7.98 -0.15 1.03
C PRO A 206 8.34 0.49 2.38
N GLN A 207 8.82 1.74 2.37
CA GLN A 207 9.13 2.49 3.59
C GLN A 207 8.47 3.87 3.56
N TYR A 208 7.30 3.95 4.15
CA TYR A 208 6.53 5.18 4.36
C TYR A 208 6.64 5.61 5.81
N GLN A 209 7.45 6.64 6.08
CA GLN A 209 7.64 7.21 7.41
C GLN A 209 6.55 8.23 7.69
N LEU A 210 5.72 7.96 8.69
CA LEU A 210 4.73 8.92 9.16
C LEU A 210 5.40 10.13 9.81
N ASP A 211 4.83 11.32 9.62
CA ASP A 211 5.34 12.58 10.18
C ASP A 211 4.99 12.77 11.67
N GLY A 212 4.13 11.92 12.21
CA GLY A 212 3.69 11.96 13.62
C GLY A 212 2.66 13.04 13.93
N SER A 213 2.28 13.86 12.96
CA SER A 213 1.23 14.85 13.18
C SER A 213 -0.16 14.19 13.15
N GLN A 214 -0.98 14.51 14.16
CA GLN A 214 -2.38 14.09 14.21
C GLN A 214 -3.24 15.29 14.59
N ASN A 215 -4.21 15.58 13.74
CA ASN A 215 -5.21 16.60 14.00
C ASN A 215 -6.59 15.96 14.01
N LEU A 216 -7.13 15.72 15.19
CA LEU A 216 -8.50 15.25 15.38
C LEU A 216 -9.37 16.43 15.82
N SER A 217 -10.25 16.87 14.96
CA SER A 217 -11.19 17.95 15.24
C SER A 217 -12.60 17.39 15.40
N TRP A 218 -13.21 17.68 16.54
CA TRP A 218 -14.61 17.34 16.80
C TRP A 218 -15.46 18.60 16.71
N SER A 219 -16.40 18.63 15.79
CA SER A 219 -17.34 19.73 15.65
C SER A 219 -18.78 19.24 15.61
N ALA A 220 -19.71 20.10 15.94
CA ALA A 220 -21.14 19.76 15.92
C ALA A 220 -21.69 19.53 14.50
N THR A 221 -21.00 20.00 13.48
CA THR A 221 -21.49 20.09 12.10
C THR A 221 -20.70 19.21 11.11
N SER A 222 -19.55 18.66 11.49
CA SER A 222 -18.73 17.82 10.63
C SER A 222 -18.22 16.57 11.35
N ALA A 223 -18.16 15.46 10.65
CA ALA A 223 -17.50 14.25 11.13
C ALA A 223 -15.99 14.50 11.26
N ALA A 224 -15.38 13.92 12.29
CA ALA A 224 -13.93 13.92 12.43
C ALA A 224 -13.29 13.04 11.34
N THR A 225 -12.29 13.57 10.67
CA THR A 225 -11.44 12.83 9.72
C THR A 225 -10.10 12.49 10.38
N VAL A 226 -9.45 11.46 9.88
CA VAL A 226 -8.09 11.08 10.31
C VAL A 226 -7.15 11.21 9.13
N SER A 227 -6.06 11.97 9.32
CA SER A 227 -5.03 12.12 8.31
C SER A 227 -3.80 11.29 8.67
N LEU A 228 -3.21 10.66 7.66
CA LEU A 228 -1.93 9.97 7.72
C LEU A 228 -1.00 10.64 6.70
N ASN A 229 -0.14 11.50 7.21
CA ASN A 229 0.83 12.23 6.41
C ASN A 229 2.22 11.67 6.66
N GLY A 230 3.04 11.66 5.64
CA GLY A 230 4.41 11.18 5.77
C GLY A 230 5.18 11.27 4.47
N SER A 231 6.41 10.81 4.51
CA SER A 231 7.35 10.80 3.39
C SER A 231 7.83 9.39 3.10
N ALA A 232 8.05 9.08 1.85
CA ALA A 232 8.74 7.85 1.47
C ALA A 232 10.23 7.96 1.82
N LEU A 233 10.79 6.90 2.37
CA LEU A 233 12.23 6.78 2.59
C LEU A 233 12.84 6.02 1.41
N ALA A 234 14.01 6.46 0.97
CA ALA A 234 14.77 5.79 -0.07
C ALA A 234 15.28 4.42 0.45
N ILE A 235 15.14 3.41 -0.37
CA ILE A 235 15.66 2.06 -0.14
C ILE A 235 16.53 1.64 -1.33
N ASP A 236 17.55 0.84 -1.06
CA ASP A 236 18.27 0.11 -2.09
C ASP A 236 17.44 -1.11 -2.49
N ASP A 237 17.13 -1.27 -3.77
CA ASP A 237 16.35 -2.41 -4.28
C ASP A 237 17.20 -3.67 -4.50
N GLY A 238 18.54 -3.54 -4.34
CA GLY A 238 19.48 -4.66 -4.47
C GLY A 238 19.60 -5.24 -5.89
N THR A 239 19.10 -4.53 -6.91
CA THR A 239 19.08 -5.03 -8.29
C THR A 239 20.38 -4.70 -9.05
N SER A 240 21.18 -3.79 -8.53
CA SER A 240 22.42 -3.27 -9.15
C SER A 240 23.59 -3.37 -8.17
N CYS A 241 24.82 -3.46 -8.72
CA CYS A 241 26.05 -3.33 -7.93
C CYS A 241 26.36 -1.87 -7.57
N GLU A 242 25.67 -0.91 -8.18
CA GLU A 242 25.69 0.50 -7.85
C GLU A 242 24.46 0.79 -7.00
N GLU A 243 24.62 1.62 -5.96
CA GLU A 243 23.49 2.07 -5.14
C GLU A 243 22.58 2.95 -6.00
N ASP A 244 21.39 2.46 -6.32
CA ASP A 244 20.36 3.20 -7.04
C ASP A 244 19.08 3.22 -6.17
N PRO A 245 19.02 4.12 -5.17
CA PRO A 245 17.95 4.14 -4.20
C PRO A 245 16.62 4.54 -4.84
N ILE A 246 15.58 3.79 -4.50
CA ILE A 246 14.20 4.03 -4.95
C ILE A 246 13.29 4.37 -3.76
N TYR A 247 12.23 5.13 -4.00
CA TYR A 247 11.15 5.35 -3.02
C TYR A 247 10.07 4.29 -3.09
N GLY A 248 9.89 3.65 -4.25
CA GLY A 248 8.87 2.66 -4.48
C GLY A 248 8.61 2.43 -5.97
N THR A 249 7.54 1.70 -6.27
CA THR A 249 7.18 1.37 -7.65
C THR A 249 5.74 1.76 -7.95
N MET A 250 5.47 2.11 -9.21
CA MET A 250 4.14 2.39 -9.70
C MET A 250 3.81 1.45 -10.86
N THR A 251 2.79 0.63 -10.69
CA THR A 251 2.40 -0.40 -11.65
C THR A 251 1.01 -0.11 -12.19
N GLN A 252 0.89 0.00 -13.51
CA GLN A 252 -0.37 0.07 -14.20
C GLN A 252 -0.81 -1.33 -14.63
N GLU A 253 -1.94 -1.79 -14.13
CA GLU A 253 -2.58 -3.03 -14.54
C GLU A 253 -3.85 -2.73 -15.33
N ILE A 254 -3.97 -3.31 -16.53
CA ILE A 254 -5.17 -3.22 -17.36
C ILE A 254 -5.86 -4.57 -17.34
N PHE A 255 -7.13 -4.60 -16.99
CA PHE A 255 -7.88 -5.84 -16.84
C PHE A 255 -8.10 -6.52 -18.19
N GLY A 256 -7.76 -7.79 -18.27
CA GLY A 256 -7.88 -8.58 -19.48
C GLY A 256 -6.82 -8.31 -20.56
N ALA A 257 -5.90 -7.35 -20.33
CA ALA A 257 -4.78 -7.14 -21.22
C ALA A 257 -3.82 -8.35 -21.18
N LYS A 258 -3.29 -8.67 -22.33
CA LYS A 258 -2.29 -9.71 -22.50
C LYS A 258 -1.03 -9.06 -23.04
N TRP A 259 0.10 -9.28 -22.39
CA TRP A 259 1.35 -8.62 -22.75
C TRP A 259 1.76 -8.94 -24.21
N GLN A 260 1.34 -10.11 -24.72
CA GLN A 260 1.63 -10.51 -26.11
C GLN A 260 1.04 -9.54 -27.13
N ASP A 261 -0.13 -8.92 -26.83
CA ASP A 261 -0.80 -7.97 -27.73
C ASP A 261 -0.02 -6.65 -27.87
N ASP A 262 0.82 -6.33 -26.88
CA ASP A 262 1.64 -5.11 -26.85
C ASP A 262 3.00 -5.29 -27.56
N VAL A 263 3.39 -6.53 -27.88
CA VAL A 263 4.64 -6.82 -28.57
C VAL A 263 4.59 -6.33 -30.02
N LYS A 264 5.60 -5.57 -30.42
CA LYS A 264 5.76 -5.03 -31.78
C LYS A 264 6.73 -5.84 -32.62
N ALA A 265 7.73 -6.43 -31.97
CA ALA A 265 8.72 -7.29 -32.64
C ALA A 265 9.33 -8.28 -31.65
N VAL A 266 9.92 -9.34 -32.19
CA VAL A 266 10.80 -10.27 -31.46
C VAL A 266 12.23 -9.96 -31.83
N ALA A 267 13.09 -9.77 -30.83
CA ALA A 267 14.53 -9.59 -31.02
C ALA A 267 15.28 -10.74 -30.33
N ILE A 268 16.43 -11.10 -30.88
CA ILE A 268 17.28 -12.17 -30.34
C ILE A 268 18.61 -11.55 -29.92
N GLY A 269 18.97 -11.68 -28.65
CA GLY A 269 20.16 -11.05 -28.07
C GLY A 269 21.46 -11.66 -28.62
N ASN A 270 21.46 -12.95 -28.88
CA ASN A 270 22.52 -13.71 -29.53
C ASN A 270 22.07 -14.16 -30.94
N ALA A 271 21.74 -13.19 -31.82
CA ALA A 271 21.20 -13.47 -33.15
C ALA A 271 22.20 -14.10 -34.12
N ASP A 272 23.49 -13.94 -33.91
CA ASP A 272 24.57 -14.55 -34.67
C ASP A 272 25.35 -15.48 -33.73
N ILE A 273 25.24 -16.80 -33.98
CA ILE A 273 25.79 -17.85 -33.12
C ILE A 273 26.82 -18.66 -33.90
N ASP A 274 28.03 -18.73 -33.36
CA ASP A 274 29.10 -19.59 -33.90
C ASP A 274 29.27 -20.80 -32.98
N LEU A 275 28.99 -22.01 -33.49
CA LEU A 275 29.07 -23.25 -32.72
C LEU A 275 30.15 -24.19 -33.28
N ALA A 276 30.89 -24.80 -32.37
CA ALA A 276 31.64 -25.99 -32.70
C ALA A 276 30.67 -27.16 -32.97
N LYS A 277 31.11 -28.17 -33.74
CA LYS A 277 30.31 -29.40 -34.00
C LYS A 277 29.84 -30.02 -32.68
N SER A 278 28.56 -30.36 -32.60
CA SER A 278 27.89 -30.94 -31.44
C SER A 278 27.80 -30.03 -30.22
N ALA A 279 28.18 -28.76 -30.32
CA ALA A 279 27.96 -27.78 -29.28
C ALA A 279 26.50 -27.27 -29.28
N SER A 280 26.07 -26.73 -28.15
CA SER A 280 24.71 -26.16 -28.00
C SER A 280 24.75 -24.81 -27.33
N GLU A 281 23.83 -23.95 -27.70
CA GLU A 281 23.60 -22.64 -27.09
C GLU A 281 22.12 -22.34 -27.02
N THR A 282 21.69 -21.60 -25.96
CA THR A 282 20.29 -21.23 -25.78
C THR A 282 20.05 -19.82 -26.32
N LEU A 283 19.01 -19.66 -27.13
CA LEU A 283 18.60 -18.37 -27.66
C LEU A 283 18.11 -17.44 -26.54
N GLN A 284 18.57 -16.20 -26.55
CA GLN A 284 18.11 -15.14 -25.68
C GLN A 284 17.07 -14.31 -26.40
N VAL A 285 15.79 -14.57 -26.11
CA VAL A 285 14.67 -13.97 -26.84
C VAL A 285 14.09 -12.81 -26.08
N TYR A 286 13.97 -11.66 -26.75
CA TYR A 286 13.41 -10.43 -26.21
C TYR A 286 12.11 -10.06 -26.89
N ALA A 287 11.09 -9.74 -26.10
CA ALA A 287 9.91 -9.05 -26.58
C ALA A 287 10.20 -7.55 -26.65
N VAL A 288 9.96 -6.96 -27.80
CA VAL A 288 10.10 -5.53 -28.05
C VAL A 288 8.71 -4.92 -28.00
N PHE A 289 8.46 -4.03 -27.04
CA PHE A 289 7.19 -3.37 -26.82
C PHE A 289 7.12 -2.01 -27.53
N GLY A 290 5.90 -1.51 -27.72
CA GLY A 290 5.67 -0.16 -28.24
C GLY A 290 5.55 0.88 -27.12
N GLY A 291 5.44 2.16 -27.51
CA GLY A 291 5.07 3.25 -26.59
C GLY A 291 6.12 3.63 -25.55
N GLY A 292 7.40 3.31 -25.80
CA GLY A 292 8.50 3.63 -24.87
C GLY A 292 8.71 2.60 -23.76
N VAL A 293 7.99 1.48 -23.80
CA VAL A 293 8.22 0.37 -22.88
C VAL A 293 9.52 -0.36 -23.25
N ALA A 294 10.38 -0.60 -22.27
CA ALA A 294 11.66 -1.26 -22.47
C ALA A 294 11.47 -2.71 -22.97
N SER A 295 12.38 -3.12 -23.88
CA SER A 295 12.45 -4.52 -24.31
C SER A 295 12.83 -5.41 -23.13
N ARG A 296 12.24 -6.61 -23.08
CA ARG A 296 12.47 -7.55 -21.97
C ARG A 296 12.77 -8.93 -22.50
N MET A 297 13.78 -9.57 -21.92
CA MET A 297 14.04 -10.99 -22.15
C MET A 297 12.89 -11.82 -21.56
N MET A 298 12.34 -12.70 -22.36
CA MET A 298 11.18 -13.53 -22.01
C MET A 298 11.58 -15.00 -21.93
N ASP A 299 10.79 -15.76 -21.19
CA ASP A 299 10.94 -17.21 -21.18
C ASP A 299 10.66 -17.81 -22.56
N ASN A 300 11.54 -18.72 -22.99
CA ASN A 300 11.47 -19.35 -24.30
C ASN A 300 10.20 -20.18 -24.54
N SER A 301 9.48 -20.59 -23.48
CA SER A 301 8.19 -21.25 -23.57
C SER A 301 7.10 -20.39 -24.26
N ASN A 302 7.30 -19.07 -24.30
CA ASN A 302 6.40 -18.12 -24.97
C ASN A 302 6.61 -18.07 -26.51
N PHE A 303 7.54 -18.84 -27.06
CA PHE A 303 7.89 -18.78 -28.47
C PHE A 303 7.87 -20.18 -29.13
N ASN A 304 7.66 -20.16 -30.43
CA ASN A 304 7.90 -21.30 -31.31
C ASN A 304 9.23 -21.11 -32.02
N PHE A 305 10.02 -22.18 -32.10
CA PHE A 305 11.32 -22.20 -32.74
C PHE A 305 11.27 -23.13 -33.94
N THR A 306 11.71 -22.64 -35.12
CA THR A 306 11.70 -23.41 -36.34
C THR A 306 13.00 -23.20 -37.10
N VAL A 307 13.60 -24.26 -37.64
CA VAL A 307 14.72 -24.15 -38.56
C VAL A 307 14.18 -23.87 -39.97
N GLU A 308 14.38 -22.65 -40.44
CA GLU A 308 13.93 -22.19 -41.76
C GLU A 308 14.82 -22.73 -42.88
N SER A 309 16.13 -22.79 -42.60
CA SER A 309 17.10 -23.32 -43.55
C SER A 309 18.30 -23.91 -42.81
N GLY A 310 19.06 -24.79 -43.49
CA GLY A 310 20.29 -25.35 -42.93
C GLY A 310 20.09 -26.41 -41.86
N GLY A 311 18.96 -27.12 -41.85
CA GLY A 311 18.64 -28.14 -40.84
C GLY A 311 19.59 -29.36 -40.83
N THR A 312 20.50 -29.47 -41.80
CA THR A 312 21.60 -30.43 -41.78
C THR A 312 22.75 -29.98 -40.88
N SER A 313 22.88 -28.68 -40.61
CA SER A 313 23.98 -28.10 -39.81
C SER A 313 23.57 -27.81 -38.36
N ALA A 314 22.32 -27.41 -38.11
CA ALA A 314 21.83 -27.16 -36.77
C ALA A 314 20.36 -27.57 -36.58
N SER A 315 19.99 -27.84 -35.35
CA SER A 315 18.61 -28.09 -34.90
C SER A 315 18.28 -27.18 -33.73
N VAL A 316 17.00 -26.96 -33.48
CA VAL A 316 16.51 -26.20 -32.31
C VAL A 316 15.38 -27.00 -31.65
N ASN A 317 15.33 -26.98 -30.32
CA ASN A 317 14.25 -27.61 -29.57
C ASN A 317 13.21 -26.56 -29.09
N GLU A 318 12.13 -27.02 -28.48
CA GLU A 318 11.03 -26.19 -27.95
C GLU A 318 11.46 -25.21 -26.82
N SER A 319 12.61 -25.47 -26.17
CA SER A 319 13.19 -24.59 -25.17
C SER A 319 14.16 -23.56 -25.76
N GLY A 320 14.27 -23.46 -27.08
CA GLY A 320 15.16 -22.55 -27.78
C GLY A 320 16.63 -22.93 -27.67
N VAL A 321 16.95 -24.17 -27.34
CA VAL A 321 18.34 -24.65 -27.35
C VAL A 321 18.68 -25.06 -28.77
N VAL A 322 19.65 -24.37 -29.36
CA VAL A 322 20.24 -24.64 -30.67
C VAL A 322 21.37 -25.64 -30.48
N THR A 323 21.38 -26.70 -31.27
CA THR A 323 22.41 -27.72 -31.24
C THR A 323 23.01 -27.89 -32.62
N ALA A 324 24.32 -27.69 -32.72
CA ALA A 324 25.08 -27.95 -33.96
C ALA A 324 25.17 -29.46 -34.23
N THR A 325 25.02 -29.82 -35.48
CA THR A 325 25.26 -31.20 -35.92
C THR A 325 26.78 -31.42 -36.17
N THR A 326 27.12 -32.56 -36.76
CA THR A 326 28.51 -32.84 -37.21
C THR A 326 28.82 -32.22 -38.58
N THR A 327 27.81 -31.64 -39.24
CA THR A 327 27.94 -31.05 -40.59
C THR A 327 28.19 -29.57 -40.46
N ALA A 328 29.33 -29.11 -40.98
CA ALA A 328 29.63 -27.66 -41.04
C ALA A 328 28.68 -26.97 -42.05
N GLY A 329 28.37 -25.71 -41.74
CA GLY A 329 27.48 -24.92 -42.59
C GLY A 329 26.72 -23.87 -41.78
N THR A 330 25.74 -23.23 -42.40
CA THR A 330 24.91 -22.21 -41.78
C THR A 330 23.45 -22.68 -41.68
N ALA A 331 22.78 -22.27 -40.64
CA ALA A 331 21.34 -22.46 -40.47
C ALA A 331 20.68 -21.14 -40.04
N VAL A 332 19.41 -20.97 -40.40
CA VAL A 332 18.57 -19.87 -39.98
C VAL A 332 17.44 -20.41 -39.14
N ILE A 333 17.27 -19.87 -37.95
CA ILE A 333 16.21 -20.21 -37.00
C ILE A 333 15.24 -19.06 -36.91
N SER A 334 13.96 -19.29 -37.13
CA SER A 334 12.89 -18.34 -36.81
C SER A 334 12.39 -18.57 -35.42
N VAL A 335 12.06 -17.46 -34.75
CA VAL A 335 11.49 -17.43 -33.40
C VAL A 335 10.21 -16.62 -33.44
N THR A 336 9.09 -17.31 -33.32
CA THR A 336 7.75 -16.73 -33.44
C THR A 336 7.08 -16.63 -32.09
N LEU A 337 6.59 -15.43 -31.74
CA LEU A 337 5.82 -15.23 -30.51
C LEU A 337 4.52 -16.02 -30.53
N LYS A 338 4.21 -16.70 -29.44
CA LYS A 338 2.89 -17.31 -29.21
C LYS A 338 1.95 -16.24 -28.63
N ASP A 339 0.70 -16.26 -29.03
CA ASP A 339 -0.35 -15.52 -28.37
C ASP A 339 -0.71 -16.16 -27.01
N ALA A 340 -1.65 -15.57 -26.29
CA ALA A 340 -2.06 -16.09 -24.98
C ALA A 340 -2.86 -17.43 -25.07
N ALA A 341 -3.28 -17.85 -26.26
CA ALA A 341 -3.88 -19.17 -26.50
C ALA A 341 -2.82 -20.22 -26.91
N GLY A 342 -1.57 -19.80 -27.12
CA GLY A 342 -0.46 -20.65 -27.53
C GLY A 342 -0.29 -20.75 -29.06
N GLU A 343 -1.07 -19.97 -29.83
CA GLU A 343 -0.99 -19.96 -31.29
C GLU A 343 0.11 -19.01 -31.77
N ALA A 344 0.71 -19.31 -32.92
CA ALA A 344 1.75 -18.50 -33.52
C ALA A 344 1.20 -17.15 -34.01
N THR A 345 1.88 -16.06 -33.66
CA THR A 345 1.55 -14.70 -34.12
C THR A 345 2.34 -14.34 -35.41
N ASP A 346 2.16 -13.12 -35.89
CA ASP A 346 2.94 -12.53 -36.97
C ASP A 346 4.27 -11.90 -36.52
N LYS A 347 4.63 -11.99 -35.23
CA LYS A 347 5.84 -11.43 -34.67
C LYS A 347 6.96 -12.46 -34.67
N ILE A 348 7.93 -12.24 -35.58
CA ILE A 348 9.02 -13.19 -35.85
C ILE A 348 10.35 -12.48 -35.72
N GLY A 349 11.29 -13.15 -35.06
CA GLY A 349 12.71 -12.81 -35.03
C GLY A 349 13.54 -13.93 -35.71
N TYR A 350 14.76 -13.64 -36.10
CA TYR A 350 15.64 -14.61 -36.75
C TYR A 350 17.01 -14.65 -36.06
N ALA A 351 17.56 -15.88 -35.96
CA ALA A 351 18.95 -16.11 -35.57
C ALA A 351 19.69 -16.84 -36.66
N ASN A 352 20.93 -16.46 -36.91
CA ASN A 352 21.87 -17.12 -37.80
C ASN A 352 22.80 -18.02 -37.00
N VAL A 353 22.98 -19.25 -37.43
CA VAL A 353 23.85 -20.22 -36.77
C VAL A 353 24.93 -20.66 -37.75
N THR A 354 26.17 -20.49 -37.37
CA THR A 354 27.33 -20.95 -38.13
C THR A 354 27.98 -22.13 -37.41
N VAL A 355 28.07 -23.27 -38.07
CA VAL A 355 28.76 -24.46 -37.55
C VAL A 355 30.15 -24.54 -38.17
N ALA A 356 31.18 -24.44 -37.36
CA ALA A 356 32.57 -24.46 -37.82
C ALA A 356 32.94 -25.81 -38.47
N ASN A 357 33.92 -25.73 -39.37
CA ASN A 357 34.45 -26.92 -40.05
C ASN A 357 35.19 -27.87 -39.09
#